data_1508adff0ba4c386fcee09f344f119ac
#
_entry.id   1508adff0ba4c386fcee09f344f119ac
#
_cell.length_a   1.000
_cell.length_b   1.000
_cell.length_c   1.000
_cell.angle_alpha   90.00
_cell.angle_beta   90.00
_cell.angle_gamma   90.00
#
_symmetry.space_group_name_H-M   'P 1'
#
loop_
_entity.id
_entity.type
_entity.pdbx_description
1 polymer ?
#
loop_
_entity_poly.entity_id
_entity_poly.type
_entity_poly.pdbx_seq_one_letter_code
_entity_poly.pdbx_strand_id
1 'polypeptide(L)'
;MRQWIIEKPEQLTFESVSKLNVRIVAGRLAVLASDGPPTLEVTEVGNPPLIVTHEDDGTLTVTYKDLTWDGLLGWLRPGRREATLTLTVPKECPINVGVVSASAVVAGFEGRTSVKSVSGEIVLDGVSGEIHADTVSGTMESRNLVGDLSFKSISGELTVAQGTPRRLRATTVSGRITADLELPPTGHVTLNSASGDIVLRLPHEVDTDVTIRSNSGKISTGFPKLAQGGKTLTGRIGGGMASLTVSTISADVTLLKGEQV
;
A
#
# COMPACT_ATOMS: atom_id res chain seq x y z
N MET A 1 -11.94 27.12 11.05
CA MET A 1 -11.11 26.77 9.89
C MET A 1 -9.91 27.70 9.80
N ARG A 2 -8.67 27.18 9.78
CA ARG A 2 -7.41 27.93 9.60
C ARG A 2 -6.74 27.49 8.33
N GLN A 3 -6.10 28.41 7.58
CA GLN A 3 -5.42 28.12 6.33
C GLN A 3 -4.06 28.82 6.29
N TRP A 4 -3.04 28.11 5.80
CA TRP A 4 -1.69 28.61 5.59
C TRP A 4 -1.30 28.38 4.12
N ILE A 5 -0.51 29.31 3.58
CA ILE A 5 0.10 29.20 2.26
C ILE A 5 1.59 29.09 2.50
N ILE A 6 2.16 27.93 2.17
CA ILE A 6 3.56 27.61 2.43
C ILE A 6 4.38 27.84 1.16
N GLU A 7 5.18 28.88 1.16
CA GLU A 7 6.05 29.29 0.06
C GLU A 7 7.55 29.04 0.33
N LYS A 8 7.90 28.72 1.58
CA LYS A 8 9.27 28.47 2.05
C LYS A 8 9.25 27.40 3.13
N PRO A 9 10.42 26.81 3.46
CA PRO A 9 10.53 25.89 4.59
C PRO A 9 9.91 26.46 5.86
N GLU A 10 9.01 25.67 6.47
CA GLU A 10 8.24 26.08 7.65
C GLU A 10 7.81 24.85 8.45
N GLN A 11 7.64 25.02 9.75
CA GLN A 11 7.09 24.02 10.65
C GLN A 11 5.80 24.54 11.30
N LEU A 12 4.75 23.72 11.24
CA LEU A 12 3.47 24.00 11.90
C LEU A 12 3.19 22.92 12.95
N THR A 13 2.60 23.34 14.06
CA THR A 13 2.12 22.43 15.11
C THR A 13 0.62 22.64 15.28
N PHE A 14 -0.12 21.55 15.43
CA PHE A 14 -1.57 21.55 15.55
C PHE A 14 -1.97 21.05 16.94
N GLU A 15 -3.08 21.53 17.47
CA GLU A 15 -3.62 21.09 18.76
C GLU A 15 -4.13 19.64 18.68
N SER A 16 -4.80 19.30 17.56
CA SER A 16 -5.32 17.96 17.30
C SER A 16 -5.50 17.74 15.81
N VAL A 17 -5.34 16.49 15.35
CA VAL A 17 -5.66 16.06 13.99
C VAL A 17 -6.47 14.78 14.09
N SER A 18 -7.72 14.82 13.63
CA SER A 18 -8.64 13.68 13.62
C SER A 18 -8.65 12.93 12.30
N LYS A 19 -8.21 13.58 11.22
CA LYS A 19 -8.10 13.01 9.87
C LYS A 19 -7.04 13.76 9.08
N LEU A 20 -6.24 13.02 8.32
CA LEU A 20 -5.19 13.59 7.46
C LEU A 20 -5.46 13.31 5.99
N ASN A 21 -5.43 14.38 5.17
CA ASN A 21 -5.47 14.31 3.72
C ASN A 21 -4.22 14.99 3.14
N VAL A 22 -3.36 14.26 2.46
CA VAL A 22 -2.14 14.82 1.84
C VAL A 22 -2.13 14.50 0.37
N ARG A 23 -1.84 15.52 -0.46
CA ARG A 23 -1.69 15.36 -1.90
C ARG A 23 -0.50 16.15 -2.40
N ILE A 24 0.49 15.45 -2.93
CA ILE A 24 1.66 16.07 -3.54
C ILE A 24 1.93 15.49 -4.94
N VAL A 25 2.62 16.26 -5.76
CA VAL A 25 2.93 15.83 -7.12
C VAL A 25 4.26 15.11 -7.17
N ALA A 26 5.34 15.75 -6.73
CA ALA A 26 6.69 15.22 -6.76
C ALA A 26 7.42 15.56 -5.45
N GLY A 27 8.55 14.95 -5.21
CA GLY A 27 9.37 15.11 -4.01
C GLY A 27 9.24 13.95 -3.03
N ARG A 28 9.23 14.24 -1.73
CA ARG A 28 9.21 13.22 -0.67
C ARG A 28 8.13 13.54 0.35
N LEU A 29 7.45 12.51 0.79
CA LEU A 29 6.43 12.58 1.84
C LEU A 29 6.73 11.52 2.91
N ALA A 30 6.87 11.95 4.15
CA ALA A 30 6.87 11.05 5.30
C ALA A 30 5.61 11.33 6.14
N VAL A 31 4.82 10.31 6.43
CA VAL A 31 3.67 10.38 7.33
C VAL A 31 3.91 9.35 8.43
N LEU A 32 4.14 9.84 9.63
CA LEU A 32 4.59 9.04 10.76
C LEU A 32 3.57 9.11 11.90
N ALA A 33 3.28 7.97 12.48
CA ALA A 33 2.48 7.92 13.69
C ALA A 33 3.29 8.39 14.90
N SER A 34 2.69 9.19 15.78
CA SER A 34 3.34 9.73 16.97
C SER A 34 2.33 9.96 18.09
N ASP A 35 2.75 9.74 19.32
CA ASP A 35 1.99 10.11 20.53
C ASP A 35 2.18 11.58 20.92
N GLY A 36 3.04 12.31 20.22
CA GLY A 36 3.29 13.74 20.43
C GLY A 36 2.25 14.64 19.75
N PRO A 37 2.39 15.97 19.89
CA PRO A 37 1.52 16.91 19.20
C PRO A 37 1.68 16.75 17.68
N PRO A 38 0.58 16.83 16.92
CA PRO A 38 0.65 16.73 15.46
C PRO A 38 1.48 17.87 14.86
N THR A 39 2.36 17.53 13.93
CA THR A 39 3.23 18.52 13.27
C THR A 39 3.27 18.31 11.75
N LEU A 40 3.49 19.38 11.04
CA LEU A 40 3.89 19.41 9.64
C LEU A 40 5.21 20.15 9.54
N GLU A 41 6.22 19.49 9.03
CA GLU A 41 7.50 20.09 8.66
C GLU A 41 7.62 20.10 7.13
N VAL A 42 7.82 21.28 6.55
CA VAL A 42 8.08 21.47 5.13
C VAL A 42 9.55 21.87 5.00
N THR A 43 10.37 21.00 4.45
CA THR A 43 11.81 21.28 4.25
C THR A 43 12.10 21.83 2.87
N GLU A 44 11.30 21.48 1.87
CA GLU A 44 11.39 21.99 0.51
C GLU A 44 9.98 22.20 -0.05
N VAL A 45 9.80 23.32 -0.75
CA VAL A 45 8.55 23.62 -1.47
C VAL A 45 8.87 24.36 -2.77
N GLY A 46 8.32 23.86 -3.86
CA GLY A 46 8.41 24.46 -5.19
C GLY A 46 7.29 25.46 -5.48
N ASN A 47 7.11 25.78 -6.72
CA ASN A 47 6.03 26.64 -7.19
C ASN A 47 5.03 25.82 -8.03
N PRO A 48 3.73 25.88 -7.76
CA PRO A 48 3.00 26.73 -6.80
C PRO A 48 3.17 26.33 -5.34
N PRO A 49 2.86 27.24 -4.39
CA PRO A 49 2.95 26.98 -2.96
C PRO A 49 1.96 25.89 -2.50
N LEU A 50 2.28 25.27 -1.37
CA LEU A 50 1.38 24.34 -0.70
C LEU A 50 0.32 25.11 0.08
N ILE A 51 -0.88 24.56 0.07
CA ILE A 51 -1.99 25.01 0.92
C ILE A 51 -2.20 23.99 2.03
N VAL A 52 -2.12 24.46 3.24
CA VAL A 52 -2.42 23.70 4.44
C VAL A 52 -3.73 24.24 5.02
N THR A 53 -4.70 23.38 5.20
CA THR A 53 -6.01 23.74 5.78
C THR A 53 -6.26 22.84 6.98
N HIS A 54 -6.57 23.44 8.12
CA HIS A 54 -7.03 22.75 9.32
C HIS A 54 -8.46 23.18 9.63
N GLU A 55 -9.37 22.24 9.52
CA GLU A 55 -10.79 22.45 9.72
C GLU A 55 -11.18 22.29 11.19
N ASP A 56 -12.35 22.82 11.58
CA ASP A 56 -12.81 22.80 12.96
C ASP A 56 -13.16 21.37 13.46
N ASP A 57 -13.39 20.43 12.54
CA ASP A 57 -13.57 18.99 12.82
C ASP A 57 -12.25 18.23 13.04
N GLY A 58 -11.12 18.94 13.00
CA GLY A 58 -9.78 18.37 13.13
C GLY A 58 -9.21 17.76 11.83
N THR A 59 -9.86 17.94 10.69
CA THR A 59 -9.32 17.47 9.41
C THR A 59 -8.16 18.38 8.97
N LEU A 60 -6.98 17.78 8.80
CA LEU A 60 -5.80 18.45 8.25
C LEU A 60 -5.65 18.07 6.77
N THR A 61 -5.63 19.08 5.89
CA THR A 61 -5.44 18.88 4.45
C THR A 61 -4.20 19.63 3.97
N VAL A 62 -3.29 18.93 3.29
CA VAL A 62 -2.08 19.49 2.67
C VAL A 62 -2.14 19.20 1.17
N THR A 63 -2.19 20.23 0.35
CA THR A 63 -2.39 20.07 -1.10
C THR A 63 -1.91 21.32 -1.86
N TYR A 64 -1.98 21.27 -3.19
CA TYR A 64 -1.85 22.46 -4.05
C TYR A 64 -3.23 22.99 -4.45
N LYS A 65 -3.35 24.31 -4.68
CA LYS A 65 -4.62 24.99 -4.96
C LYS A 65 -5.45 24.40 -6.11
N ASP A 66 -4.78 23.81 -7.09
CA ASP A 66 -5.37 23.32 -8.33
C ASP A 66 -5.42 21.77 -8.42
N LEU A 67 -5.12 21.07 -7.32
CA LEU A 67 -5.26 19.62 -7.23
C LEU A 67 -6.64 19.26 -6.66
N THR A 68 -7.62 19.06 -7.55
CA THR A 68 -8.91 18.46 -7.21
C THR A 68 -8.90 16.95 -7.52
N TRP A 69 -9.67 16.15 -6.77
CA TRP A 69 -9.77 14.70 -7.01
C TRP A 69 -10.41 14.35 -8.38
N ASP A 70 -11.19 15.23 -8.93
CA ASP A 70 -12.03 14.97 -10.13
C ASP A 70 -11.35 15.29 -11.45
N GLY A 71 -10.11 15.81 -11.46
CA GLY A 71 -9.45 16.26 -12.68
C GLY A 71 -8.03 15.72 -12.88
N LEU A 72 -7.87 14.59 -13.58
CA LEU A 72 -6.57 14.08 -14.04
C LEU A 72 -5.80 15.11 -14.90
N LEU A 73 -6.49 16.05 -15.55
CA LEU A 73 -5.91 17.05 -16.43
C LEU A 73 -5.21 18.22 -15.71
N GLY A 74 -5.56 18.49 -14.46
CA GLY A 74 -4.87 19.51 -13.64
C GLY A 74 -3.43 19.12 -13.29
N TRP A 75 -3.10 17.84 -13.34
CA TRP A 75 -1.80 17.28 -12.99
C TRP A 75 -0.74 17.50 -14.09
N LEU A 76 -1.17 17.75 -15.32
CA LEU A 76 -0.30 17.93 -16.49
C LEU A 76 0.17 19.38 -16.69
N ARG A 77 -0.20 20.31 -15.81
CA ARG A 77 0.26 21.69 -15.94
C ARG A 77 1.74 21.82 -15.62
N PRO A 78 2.53 22.52 -16.43
CA PRO A 78 3.95 22.74 -16.15
C PRO A 78 4.12 23.58 -14.88
N GLY A 79 4.92 23.07 -13.94
CA GLY A 79 5.28 23.71 -12.67
C GLY A 79 6.17 22.73 -11.88
N ARG A 80 7.17 23.25 -11.19
CA ARG A 80 8.04 22.43 -10.35
C ARG A 80 7.35 22.15 -9.00
N ARG A 81 6.27 21.36 -9.05
CA ARG A 81 5.45 20.97 -7.89
C ARG A 81 6.16 19.93 -7.04
N GLU A 82 7.34 20.26 -6.61
CA GLU A 82 8.18 19.41 -5.77
C GLU A 82 8.09 19.90 -4.32
N ALA A 83 7.86 18.98 -3.41
CA ALA A 83 7.83 19.29 -1.98
C ALA A 83 8.42 18.14 -1.17
N THR A 84 9.13 18.47 -0.11
CA THR A 84 9.61 17.52 0.89
C THR A 84 8.94 17.83 2.21
N LEU A 85 8.11 16.89 2.67
CA LEU A 85 7.23 17.04 3.84
C LEU A 85 7.41 15.91 4.81
N THR A 86 7.37 16.24 6.10
CA THR A 86 7.20 15.26 7.18
C THR A 86 5.97 15.65 8.00
N LEU A 87 5.05 14.72 8.16
CA LEU A 87 3.86 14.87 8.99
C LEU A 87 3.89 13.85 10.13
N THR A 88 3.65 14.31 11.33
CA THR A 88 3.42 13.44 12.48
C THR A 88 1.99 13.62 12.97
N VAL A 89 1.24 12.54 13.12
CA VAL A 89 -0.15 12.56 13.61
C VAL A 89 -0.43 11.34 14.48
N PRO A 90 -1.51 11.32 15.29
CA PRO A 90 -1.85 10.16 16.11
C PRO A 90 -1.99 8.87 15.28
N LYS A 91 -1.61 7.74 15.86
CA LYS A 91 -1.58 6.44 15.16
C LYS A 91 -2.95 5.95 14.71
N GLU A 92 -4.02 6.32 15.41
CA GLU A 92 -5.40 5.98 15.05
C GLU A 92 -6.00 6.93 13.99
N CYS A 93 -5.29 7.99 13.63
CA CYS A 93 -5.76 8.99 12.66
C CYS A 93 -5.99 8.36 11.29
N PRO A 94 -7.20 8.40 10.72
CA PRO A 94 -7.43 7.99 9.34
C PRO A 94 -6.62 8.86 8.37
N ILE A 95 -5.86 8.22 7.49
CA ILE A 95 -4.99 8.92 6.55
C ILE A 95 -5.35 8.64 5.10
N ASN A 96 -5.33 9.70 4.29
CA ASN A 96 -5.44 9.63 2.84
C ASN A 96 -4.23 10.30 2.20
N VAL A 97 -3.41 9.52 1.53
CA VAL A 97 -2.20 9.96 0.84
C VAL A 97 -2.38 9.81 -0.66
N GLY A 98 -2.17 10.89 -1.40
CA GLY A 98 -2.18 10.91 -2.86
C GLY A 98 -0.87 11.46 -3.40
N VAL A 99 -0.17 10.69 -4.23
CA VAL A 99 1.07 11.12 -4.88
C VAL A 99 1.01 10.88 -6.38
N VAL A 100 1.68 11.73 -7.15
CA VAL A 100 1.79 11.50 -8.61
C VAL A 100 3.10 10.77 -8.91
N SER A 101 4.23 11.39 -8.60
CA SER A 101 5.58 10.85 -8.81
C SER A 101 6.47 11.00 -7.57
N ALA A 102 5.90 11.44 -6.45
CA ALA A 102 6.62 11.55 -5.20
C ALA A 102 6.83 10.18 -4.55
N SER A 103 7.91 10.03 -3.80
CA SER A 103 8.09 8.90 -2.88
C SER A 103 7.36 9.18 -1.57
N ALA A 104 6.60 8.21 -1.07
CA ALA A 104 5.86 8.33 0.18
C ALA A 104 6.20 7.20 1.16
N VAL A 105 6.45 7.55 2.40
CA VAL A 105 6.61 6.61 3.52
C VAL A 105 5.48 6.86 4.51
N VAL A 106 4.77 5.81 4.89
CA VAL A 106 3.69 5.83 5.88
C VAL A 106 4.02 4.79 6.95
N ALA A 107 4.19 5.21 8.19
CA ALA A 107 4.66 4.30 9.23
C ALA A 107 3.88 4.39 10.54
N GLY A 108 3.60 3.22 11.14
CA GLY A 108 3.10 3.07 12.51
C GLY A 108 1.60 3.29 12.71
N PHE A 109 0.78 3.30 11.66
CA PHE A 109 -0.66 3.55 11.76
C PHE A 109 -1.47 2.30 12.07
N GLU A 110 -2.50 2.46 12.92
CA GLU A 110 -3.41 1.39 13.35
C GLU A 110 -4.84 1.58 12.80
N GLY A 111 -5.10 2.66 12.07
CA GLY A 111 -6.42 3.02 11.57
C GLY A 111 -6.63 2.71 10.09
N ARG A 112 -7.56 3.47 9.50
CA ARG A 112 -7.82 3.40 8.07
C ARG A 112 -6.76 4.15 7.28
N THR A 113 -6.04 3.43 6.44
CA THR A 113 -4.99 3.98 5.57
C THR A 113 -5.41 3.85 4.11
N SER A 114 -5.49 4.97 3.40
CA SER A 114 -5.74 5.00 1.95
C SER A 114 -4.57 5.68 1.24
N VAL A 115 -3.96 4.98 0.29
CA VAL A 115 -2.81 5.51 -0.46
C VAL A 115 -3.07 5.36 -1.95
N LYS A 116 -2.85 6.45 -2.70
CA LYS A 116 -2.99 6.45 -4.16
C LYS A 116 -1.74 7.01 -4.80
N SER A 117 -1.21 6.29 -5.80
CA SER A 117 -0.04 6.73 -6.58
C SER A 117 -0.29 6.62 -8.07
N VAL A 118 0.30 7.50 -8.84
CA VAL A 118 0.37 7.29 -10.29
C VAL A 118 1.65 6.53 -10.64
N SER A 119 2.82 7.05 -10.25
CA SER A 119 4.13 6.44 -10.56
C SER A 119 5.15 6.52 -9.42
N GLY A 120 4.75 7.11 -8.28
CA GLY A 120 5.62 7.22 -7.10
C GLY A 120 5.79 5.91 -6.36
N GLU A 121 6.88 5.80 -5.64
CA GLU A 121 7.15 4.68 -4.72
C GLU A 121 6.43 4.92 -3.38
N ILE A 122 5.81 3.87 -2.85
CA ILE A 122 5.14 3.90 -1.56
C ILE A 122 5.70 2.81 -0.67
N VAL A 123 6.09 3.21 0.54
CA VAL A 123 6.48 2.28 1.61
C VAL A 123 5.49 2.41 2.76
N LEU A 124 4.87 1.30 3.14
CA LEU A 124 4.05 1.16 4.34
C LEU A 124 4.85 0.32 5.34
N ASP A 125 5.13 0.85 6.52
CA ASP A 125 5.88 0.12 7.55
C ASP A 125 5.12 0.08 8.88
N GLY A 126 4.88 -1.14 9.40
CA GLY A 126 4.15 -1.33 10.64
C GLY A 126 2.72 -0.75 10.61
N VAL A 127 2.06 -0.80 9.44
CA VAL A 127 0.70 -0.31 9.30
C VAL A 127 -0.28 -1.45 9.52
N SER A 128 -1.30 -1.21 10.34
CA SER A 128 -2.35 -2.17 10.65
C SER A 128 -3.75 -1.60 10.41
N GLY A 129 -4.77 -2.48 10.49
CA GLY A 129 -6.16 -2.11 10.26
C GLY A 129 -6.61 -2.29 8.82
N GLU A 130 -7.35 -1.32 8.28
CA GLU A 130 -7.89 -1.37 6.91
C GLU A 130 -7.04 -0.51 5.96
N ILE A 131 -6.35 -1.16 5.03
CA ILE A 131 -5.42 -0.52 4.11
C ILE A 131 -5.92 -0.66 2.68
N HIS A 132 -6.10 0.48 2.00
CA HIS A 132 -6.42 0.56 0.58
C HIS A 132 -5.28 1.23 -0.18
N ALA A 133 -4.76 0.56 -1.19
CA ALA A 133 -3.67 1.07 -2.00
C ALA A 133 -3.98 0.89 -3.49
N ASP A 134 -4.03 2.01 -4.20
CA ASP A 134 -4.25 2.03 -5.64
C ASP A 134 -3.03 2.67 -6.33
N THR A 135 -2.47 2.01 -7.33
CA THR A 135 -1.37 2.59 -8.14
C THR A 135 -1.60 2.35 -9.63
N VAL A 136 -1.07 3.21 -10.46
CA VAL A 136 -1.05 2.96 -11.91
C VAL A 136 0.21 2.19 -12.30
N SER A 137 1.40 2.75 -11.99
CA SER A 137 2.70 2.15 -12.32
C SER A 137 3.74 2.27 -11.20
N GLY A 138 3.39 2.89 -10.08
CA GLY A 138 4.27 3.02 -8.93
C GLY A 138 4.46 1.69 -8.17
N THR A 139 5.60 1.54 -7.54
CA THR A 139 5.88 0.40 -6.66
C THR A 139 5.30 0.62 -5.27
N MET A 140 4.84 -0.46 -4.66
CA MET A 140 4.41 -0.47 -3.27
C MET A 140 5.13 -1.56 -2.49
N GLU A 141 5.76 -1.18 -1.41
CA GLU A 141 6.33 -2.08 -0.43
C GLU A 141 5.57 -1.96 0.89
N SER A 142 5.13 -3.09 1.45
CA SER A 142 4.52 -3.15 2.77
C SER A 142 5.31 -4.09 3.66
N ARG A 143 5.78 -3.57 4.81
CA ARG A 143 6.53 -4.33 5.82
C ARG A 143 5.71 -4.43 7.09
N ASN A 144 5.80 -5.58 7.77
CA ASN A 144 5.11 -5.80 9.05
C ASN A 144 3.60 -5.51 8.98
N LEU A 145 2.98 -5.92 7.87
CA LEU A 145 1.55 -5.72 7.63
C LEU A 145 0.70 -6.57 8.57
N VAL A 146 -0.27 -5.95 9.25
CA VAL A 146 -1.27 -6.66 10.04
C VAL A 146 -2.68 -6.15 9.68
N GLY A 147 -3.64 -7.05 9.46
CA GLY A 147 -5.02 -6.67 9.16
C GLY A 147 -5.43 -6.88 7.70
N ASP A 148 -6.12 -5.92 7.10
CA ASP A 148 -6.73 -6.06 5.79
C ASP A 148 -6.01 -5.15 4.77
N LEU A 149 -5.42 -5.73 3.72
CA LEU A 149 -4.84 -4.98 2.60
C LEU A 149 -5.62 -5.25 1.30
N SER A 150 -6.08 -4.18 0.67
CA SER A 150 -6.62 -4.18 -0.69
C SER A 150 -5.68 -3.38 -1.60
N PHE A 151 -5.02 -4.06 -2.52
CA PHE A 151 -4.13 -3.46 -3.52
C PHE A 151 -4.69 -3.60 -4.92
N LYS A 152 -4.65 -2.51 -5.69
CA LYS A 152 -5.01 -2.52 -7.11
C LYS A 152 -3.96 -1.78 -7.92
N SER A 153 -3.57 -2.36 -9.05
CA SER A 153 -2.59 -1.75 -9.95
C SER A 153 -2.88 -2.05 -11.41
N ILE A 154 -2.37 -1.22 -12.29
CA ILE A 154 -2.28 -1.55 -13.72
C ILE A 154 -0.95 -2.24 -13.99
N SER A 155 0.18 -1.58 -13.72
CA SER A 155 1.53 -2.11 -13.96
C SER A 155 2.49 -1.92 -12.78
N GLY A 156 2.02 -1.36 -11.66
CA GLY A 156 2.82 -1.21 -10.44
C GLY A 156 3.00 -2.52 -9.71
N GLU A 157 4.14 -2.67 -9.06
CA GLU A 157 4.51 -3.86 -8.31
C GLU A 157 4.08 -3.77 -6.84
N LEU A 158 3.75 -4.92 -6.26
CA LEU A 158 3.49 -5.08 -4.83
C LEU A 158 4.53 -6.02 -4.20
N THR A 159 5.19 -5.54 -3.16
CA THR A 159 6.00 -6.37 -2.27
C THR A 159 5.43 -6.32 -0.86
N VAL A 160 5.11 -7.47 -0.28
CA VAL A 160 4.73 -7.61 1.12
C VAL A 160 5.81 -8.43 1.82
N ALA A 161 6.48 -7.81 2.79
CA ALA A 161 7.52 -8.45 3.59
C ALA A 161 7.03 -8.62 5.03
N GLN A 162 7.11 -9.86 5.55
CA GLN A 162 6.70 -10.19 6.92
C GLN A 162 5.25 -9.77 7.23
N GLY A 163 4.34 -10.13 6.32
CA GLY A 163 2.92 -9.79 6.48
C GLY A 163 2.15 -10.87 7.21
N THR A 164 1.31 -10.45 8.18
CA THR A 164 0.34 -11.31 8.87
C THR A 164 -1.10 -10.83 8.56
N PRO A 165 -1.52 -10.87 7.29
CA PRO A 165 -2.82 -10.32 6.90
C PRO A 165 -3.96 -11.22 7.34
N ARG A 166 -4.99 -10.61 7.90
CA ARG A 166 -6.29 -11.27 8.05
C ARG A 166 -6.96 -11.41 6.66
N ARG A 167 -6.85 -10.38 5.83
CA ARG A 167 -7.30 -10.41 4.44
C ARG A 167 -6.30 -9.67 3.55
N LEU A 168 -5.78 -10.34 2.55
CA LEU A 168 -4.98 -9.74 1.48
C LEU A 168 -5.70 -9.93 0.15
N ARG A 169 -6.09 -8.84 -0.48
CA ARG A 169 -6.59 -8.85 -1.85
C ARG A 169 -5.69 -7.99 -2.72
N ALA A 170 -5.02 -8.60 -3.69
CA ALA A 170 -4.22 -7.87 -4.67
C ALA A 170 -4.69 -8.19 -6.08
N THR A 171 -4.83 -7.15 -6.90
CA THR A 171 -5.23 -7.28 -8.31
C THR A 171 -4.34 -6.39 -9.16
N THR A 172 -3.72 -6.97 -10.17
CA THR A 172 -2.88 -6.26 -11.14
C THR A 172 -3.15 -6.71 -12.57
N VAL A 173 -2.86 -5.86 -13.53
CA VAL A 173 -2.87 -6.27 -14.94
C VAL A 173 -1.52 -6.86 -15.32
N SER A 174 -0.40 -6.15 -15.08
CA SER A 174 0.94 -6.59 -15.49
C SER A 174 2.03 -6.43 -14.42
N GLY A 175 1.71 -5.86 -13.27
CA GLY A 175 2.67 -5.69 -12.16
C GLY A 175 2.95 -7.03 -11.45
N ARG A 176 4.18 -7.18 -10.99
CA ARG A 176 4.58 -8.34 -10.17
C ARG A 176 4.00 -8.24 -8.75
N ILE A 177 3.62 -9.37 -8.19
CA ILE A 177 3.25 -9.49 -6.77
C ILE A 177 4.24 -10.43 -6.09
N THR A 178 4.96 -9.92 -5.10
CA THR A 178 5.83 -10.72 -4.23
C THR A 178 5.32 -10.60 -2.81
N ALA A 179 5.07 -11.71 -2.13
CA ALA A 179 4.58 -11.67 -0.77
C ALA A 179 5.18 -12.79 0.10
N ASP A 180 5.66 -12.37 1.26
CA ASP A 180 6.13 -13.24 2.33
C ASP A 180 5.12 -13.11 3.49
N LEU A 181 4.35 -14.17 3.72
CA LEU A 181 3.15 -14.11 4.56
C LEU A 181 3.16 -15.21 5.61
N GLU A 182 2.78 -14.82 6.83
CA GLU A 182 2.28 -15.72 7.85
C GLU A 182 0.74 -15.66 7.84
N LEU A 183 0.08 -16.80 7.62
CA LEU A 183 -1.37 -16.84 7.56
C LEU A 183 -1.96 -17.17 8.91
N PRO A 184 -2.71 -16.25 9.53
CA PRO A 184 -3.48 -16.58 10.74
C PRO A 184 -4.59 -17.59 10.38
N PRO A 185 -5.13 -18.34 11.35
CA PRO A 185 -6.13 -19.39 11.11
C PRO A 185 -7.37 -18.96 10.30
N THR A 186 -7.72 -17.67 10.35
CA THR A 186 -8.83 -17.11 9.55
C THR A 186 -8.35 -16.22 8.41
N GLY A 187 -7.08 -16.38 8.01
CA GLY A 187 -6.46 -15.59 6.95
C GLY A 187 -7.03 -15.91 5.56
N HIS A 188 -7.34 -14.86 4.80
CA HIS A 188 -7.83 -15.01 3.43
C HIS A 188 -6.95 -14.22 2.46
N VAL A 189 -6.26 -14.91 1.58
CA VAL A 189 -5.41 -14.31 0.54
C VAL A 189 -6.01 -14.57 -0.82
N THR A 190 -6.25 -13.50 -1.58
CA THR A 190 -6.75 -13.56 -2.95
C THR A 190 -5.88 -12.70 -3.86
N LEU A 191 -5.16 -13.32 -4.78
CA LEU A 191 -4.28 -12.62 -5.72
C LEU A 191 -4.74 -12.87 -7.15
N ASN A 192 -4.88 -11.79 -7.91
CA ASN A 192 -5.29 -11.84 -9.31
C ASN A 192 -4.29 -11.07 -10.17
N SER A 193 -3.82 -11.68 -11.26
CA SER A 193 -2.96 -11.03 -12.23
C SER A 193 -3.36 -11.42 -13.65
N ALA A 194 -3.30 -10.48 -14.60
CA ALA A 194 -3.45 -10.90 -15.99
C ALA A 194 -2.13 -11.44 -16.55
N SER A 195 -1.01 -10.73 -16.38
CA SER A 195 0.30 -11.12 -16.94
C SER A 195 1.51 -10.90 -16.01
N GLY A 196 1.33 -10.24 -14.87
CA GLY A 196 2.41 -10.06 -13.89
C GLY A 196 2.62 -11.31 -13.03
N ASP A 197 3.85 -11.72 -12.87
CA ASP A 197 4.20 -12.91 -12.10
C ASP A 197 3.87 -12.77 -10.62
N ILE A 198 3.54 -13.90 -9.99
CA ILE A 198 3.21 -13.96 -8.57
C ILE A 198 4.19 -14.90 -7.87
N VAL A 199 4.90 -14.37 -6.88
CA VAL A 199 5.80 -15.13 -6.01
C VAL A 199 5.30 -15.02 -4.58
N LEU A 200 4.98 -16.16 -3.98
CA LEU A 200 4.52 -16.26 -2.61
C LEU A 200 5.47 -17.11 -1.79
N ARG A 201 5.77 -16.69 -0.59
CA ARG A 201 6.44 -17.50 0.43
C ARG A 201 5.50 -17.67 1.61
N LEU A 202 5.29 -18.92 2.02
CA LEU A 202 4.58 -19.29 3.24
C LEU A 202 5.51 -20.06 4.17
N PRO A 203 5.29 -20.04 5.49
CA PRO A 203 6.05 -20.83 6.46
C PRO A 203 6.06 -22.31 6.13
N HIS A 204 7.06 -23.03 6.65
CA HIS A 204 7.15 -24.48 6.53
C HIS A 204 5.89 -25.17 7.07
N GLU A 205 5.41 -24.71 8.22
CA GLU A 205 4.18 -25.15 8.86
C GLU A 205 3.12 -24.06 8.66
N VAL A 206 2.24 -24.26 7.71
CA VAL A 206 1.09 -23.39 7.44
C VAL A 206 -0.18 -24.23 7.40
N ASP A 207 -1.26 -23.64 7.87
CA ASP A 207 -2.58 -24.28 7.91
C ASP A 207 -3.52 -23.58 6.94
N THR A 208 -3.56 -24.07 5.68
CA THR A 208 -4.28 -23.36 4.61
C THR A 208 -4.80 -24.30 3.51
N ASP A 209 -5.99 -23.99 2.98
CA ASP A 209 -6.46 -24.50 1.71
C ASP A 209 -5.89 -23.68 0.57
N VAL A 210 -5.25 -24.32 -0.40
CA VAL A 210 -4.57 -23.67 -1.54
C VAL A 210 -5.32 -23.97 -2.82
N THR A 211 -5.61 -22.91 -3.59
CA THR A 211 -6.14 -23.01 -4.96
C THR A 211 -5.41 -22.00 -5.84
N ILE A 212 -4.59 -22.49 -6.77
CA ILE A 212 -3.86 -21.68 -7.73
C ILE A 212 -4.26 -22.09 -9.14
N ARG A 213 -4.63 -21.14 -9.97
CA ARG A 213 -5.04 -21.36 -11.38
C ARG A 213 -4.27 -20.40 -12.28
N SER A 214 -3.68 -20.93 -13.35
CA SER A 214 -3.09 -20.14 -14.43
C SER A 214 -3.59 -20.67 -15.77
N ASN A 215 -4.06 -19.80 -16.63
CA ASN A 215 -4.56 -20.24 -17.93
C ASN A 215 -3.40 -20.63 -18.90
N SER A 216 -2.30 -19.88 -18.91
CA SER A 216 -1.15 -20.13 -19.81
C SER A 216 0.19 -20.20 -19.09
N GLY A 217 0.35 -19.58 -17.91
CA GLY A 217 1.58 -19.56 -17.14
C GLY A 217 1.91 -20.90 -16.49
N LYS A 218 3.13 -20.97 -15.96
CA LYS A 218 3.64 -22.11 -15.21
C LYS A 218 3.30 -21.96 -13.73
N ILE A 219 2.90 -23.05 -13.09
CA ILE A 219 2.71 -23.10 -11.64
C ILE A 219 3.83 -23.96 -11.05
N SER A 220 4.55 -23.42 -10.07
CA SER A 220 5.63 -24.11 -9.34
C SER A 220 5.35 -24.03 -7.84
N THR A 221 5.62 -25.11 -7.11
CA THR A 221 5.43 -25.15 -5.67
C THR A 221 6.52 -25.93 -4.96
N GLY A 222 6.91 -25.46 -3.76
CA GLY A 222 7.76 -26.16 -2.81
C GLY A 222 6.99 -27.05 -1.83
N PHE A 223 5.65 -27.15 -1.92
CA PHE A 223 4.84 -27.98 -1.05
C PHE A 223 4.44 -29.30 -1.73
N PRO A 224 5.04 -30.45 -1.35
CA PRO A 224 4.85 -31.72 -2.05
C PRO A 224 3.47 -32.32 -1.91
N LYS A 225 2.68 -31.87 -0.92
CA LYS A 225 1.31 -32.38 -0.68
C LYS A 225 0.25 -31.77 -1.60
N LEU A 226 0.61 -30.72 -2.37
CA LEU A 226 -0.32 -30.09 -3.29
C LEU A 226 -0.41 -30.86 -4.60
N ALA A 227 -1.61 -31.14 -5.08
CA ALA A 227 -1.86 -31.84 -6.32
C ALA A 227 -1.88 -30.87 -7.50
N GLN A 228 -1.04 -31.13 -8.49
CA GLN A 228 -1.01 -30.36 -9.73
C GLN A 228 -1.75 -31.13 -10.83
N GLY A 229 -2.79 -30.53 -11.37
CA GLY A 229 -3.57 -31.04 -12.49
C GLY A 229 -3.64 -30.02 -13.61
N GLY A 230 -2.82 -30.17 -14.64
CA GLY A 230 -2.78 -29.24 -15.78
C GLY A 230 -2.46 -27.80 -15.37
N LYS A 231 -3.43 -26.91 -15.45
CA LYS A 231 -3.33 -25.48 -15.17
C LYS A 231 -3.82 -25.10 -13.76
N THR A 232 -3.96 -26.07 -12.89
CA THR A 232 -4.46 -25.86 -11.53
C THR A 232 -3.58 -26.61 -10.53
N LEU A 233 -3.27 -25.95 -9.40
CA LEU A 233 -2.65 -26.54 -8.23
C LEU A 233 -3.63 -26.38 -7.07
N THR A 234 -4.01 -27.48 -6.45
CA THR A 234 -4.95 -27.48 -5.32
C THR A 234 -4.50 -28.43 -4.23
N GLY A 235 -4.93 -28.16 -3.04
CA GLY A 235 -4.72 -29.06 -1.90
C GLY A 235 -4.82 -28.34 -0.58
N ARG A 236 -4.65 -29.13 0.46
CA ARG A 236 -4.70 -28.69 1.84
C ARG A 236 -3.36 -28.92 2.52
N ILE A 237 -2.89 -27.89 3.19
CA ILE A 237 -1.72 -27.96 4.06
C ILE A 237 -2.22 -27.82 5.49
N GLY A 238 -1.84 -28.71 6.39
CA GLY A 238 -2.39 -28.72 7.75
C GLY A 238 -3.89 -29.06 7.80
N GLY A 239 -4.65 -28.36 8.62
CA GLY A 239 -6.11 -28.49 8.77
C GLY A 239 -6.91 -27.68 7.76
N GLY A 240 -6.29 -26.75 7.00
CA GLY A 240 -6.98 -25.91 6.01
C GLY A 240 -7.79 -24.78 6.61
N MET A 241 -7.34 -24.20 7.69
CA MET A 241 -8.06 -23.13 8.40
C MET A 241 -8.04 -21.79 7.65
N ALA A 242 -6.91 -21.42 7.06
CA ALA A 242 -6.78 -20.25 6.19
C ALA A 242 -7.10 -20.62 4.72
N SER A 243 -7.18 -19.61 3.85
CA SER A 243 -7.38 -19.82 2.41
C SER A 243 -6.44 -18.97 1.57
N LEU A 244 -5.81 -19.61 0.57
CA LEU A 244 -5.01 -18.97 -0.46
C LEU A 244 -5.60 -19.25 -1.84
N THR A 245 -6.05 -18.21 -2.51
CA THR A 245 -6.55 -18.28 -3.87
C THR A 245 -5.74 -17.39 -4.79
N VAL A 246 -5.16 -17.96 -5.85
CA VAL A 246 -4.42 -17.24 -6.88
C VAL A 246 -5.00 -17.54 -8.25
N SER A 247 -5.26 -16.50 -9.04
CA SER A 247 -5.78 -16.64 -10.39
C SER A 247 -4.99 -15.77 -11.36
N THR A 248 -4.46 -16.38 -12.42
CA THR A 248 -3.72 -15.65 -13.46
C THR A 248 -4.18 -16.05 -14.86
N ILE A 249 -3.98 -15.14 -15.82
CA ILE A 249 -4.25 -15.46 -17.23
C ILE A 249 -2.99 -16.04 -17.88
N SER A 250 -1.88 -15.30 -17.88
CA SER A 250 -0.63 -15.72 -18.52
C SER A 250 0.62 -15.61 -17.65
N ALA A 251 0.45 -15.26 -16.38
CA ALA A 251 1.56 -15.11 -15.45
C ALA A 251 2.01 -16.43 -14.83
N ASP A 252 3.28 -16.50 -14.53
CA ASP A 252 3.84 -17.58 -13.74
C ASP A 252 3.52 -17.40 -12.25
N VAL A 253 3.28 -18.50 -11.56
CA VAL A 253 3.00 -18.49 -10.12
C VAL A 253 3.98 -19.43 -9.42
N THR A 254 4.71 -18.87 -8.46
CA THR A 254 5.65 -19.63 -7.63
C THR A 254 5.23 -19.55 -6.17
N LEU A 255 4.93 -20.72 -5.58
CA LEU A 255 4.63 -20.86 -4.16
C LEU A 255 5.83 -21.50 -3.45
N LEU A 256 6.61 -20.69 -2.76
CA LEU A 256 7.78 -21.09 -2.01
C LEU A 256 7.40 -21.56 -0.60
N LYS A 257 8.13 -22.54 -0.11
CA LYS A 257 8.09 -22.98 1.27
C LYS A 257 9.25 -22.35 2.03
N GLY A 258 8.95 -21.69 3.15
CA GLY A 258 9.95 -21.14 4.05
C GLY A 258 10.84 -22.22 4.65
N GLU A 259 12.03 -21.83 5.06
CA GLU A 259 12.95 -22.72 5.76
C GLU A 259 12.43 -23.01 7.19
N GLN A 260 12.77 -24.16 7.71
CA GLN A 260 12.51 -24.52 9.11
C GLN A 260 13.60 -23.83 9.93
N VAL A 261 13.20 -22.84 10.75
CA VAL A 261 14.12 -22.17 11.70
C VAL A 261 14.25 -23.02 12.96
#